data_28ff0296da6803873cb4519b6d51473f
#
_entry.id   28ff0296da6803873cb4519b6d51473f
#
_cell.length_a   1.000
_cell.length_b   1.000
_cell.length_c   1.000
_cell.angle_alpha   90.00
_cell.angle_beta   90.00
_cell.angle_gamma   90.00
#
_symmetry.space_group_name_H-M   'P 1'
#
loop_
_entity.id
_entity.type
_entity.pdbx_description
1 polymer ?
#
loop_
_entity_poly.entity_id
_entity_poly.type
_entity_poly.pdbx_seq_one_letter_code
_entity_poly.pdbx_strand_id
1 'polypeptide(L)'
;MPSPTRSTPHERALAWWKERVDTDRYVVPSSESPTQAVTRVLRAERLVLEVANRRVWILTEPNRTDDRGIFLRNYWFVVAEVLRGWAPAAVVGIPAVQLHLGESAPPALLPVIHGANTSRYAIELYDEFRLQLRPGSIAEGQITQMPAQGAAVNVLSPANLLATLDLPEMELGIEPASAWLRHLVLRTPDLEAAVTARPRTLVFARVRELARELGNTSLSKQIDKAVSGVAEFPPSAAATGVGTRLVVPAALTALPRGTGQPWLDRQLMTLQRFRAVLDDLLEQRVGPPPGLSLARLVGNARQMKQYDAYHNTTMEGYRITKEVSDAVVNGTPLPEIASEAELRAIMAVQGYSRAFDMVIDLVRASPAPPIDEGLILDLYVELFRPSVDAGTVSEADLRGWRTINVGLAGGWRHSPPAHGKVSSLLRGLSEFAAQPDIRPLTRAVLTHLEFVTIHPFLDGNGRLGRLLMNYALLGAGYPWVTIRSDEKHPYFQALERAQADGEVESLGEFLAVHIRQAASAAKGSGVGATRRR
;
A
#
# COMPACT_ATOMS: atom_id res chain seq x y z
N MET A 1 52.32 -34.48 -8.29
CA MET A 1 51.26 -33.45 -8.28
C MET A 1 50.02 -34.07 -7.64
N PRO A 2 49.47 -33.57 -6.54
CA PRO A 2 48.20 -34.10 -6.04
C PRO A 2 47.09 -33.81 -7.06
N SER A 3 46.29 -34.82 -7.36
CA SER A 3 45.11 -34.69 -8.20
C SER A 3 44.20 -33.58 -7.67
N PRO A 4 43.59 -32.72 -8.54
CA PRO A 4 42.66 -31.72 -8.08
C PRO A 4 41.51 -32.42 -7.34
N THR A 5 41.36 -32.15 -6.06
CA THR A 5 40.26 -32.64 -5.22
C THR A 5 38.96 -32.19 -5.88
N ARG A 6 38.15 -33.13 -6.38
CA ARG A 6 36.81 -32.84 -6.95
C ARG A 6 35.97 -32.20 -5.84
N SER A 7 35.50 -30.97 -6.06
CA SER A 7 34.62 -30.25 -5.14
C SER A 7 33.38 -31.09 -4.81
N THR A 8 33.03 -31.13 -3.54
CA THR A 8 31.84 -31.85 -3.04
C THR A 8 30.54 -31.24 -3.60
N PRO A 9 29.42 -31.96 -3.62
CA PRO A 9 28.13 -31.39 -3.98
C PRO A 9 27.74 -30.16 -3.11
N HIS A 10 28.15 -30.16 -1.84
CA HIS A 10 27.91 -29.05 -0.91
C HIS A 10 28.70 -27.79 -1.32
N GLU A 11 29.99 -27.93 -1.56
CA GLU A 11 30.83 -26.81 -2.03
C GLU A 11 30.33 -26.22 -3.36
N ARG A 12 29.90 -27.08 -4.29
CA ARG A 12 29.32 -26.63 -5.56
C ARG A 12 27.97 -25.91 -5.37
N ALA A 13 27.14 -26.35 -4.42
CA ALA A 13 25.88 -25.72 -4.11
C ALA A 13 26.09 -24.31 -3.55
N LEU A 14 26.98 -24.16 -2.57
CA LEU A 14 27.32 -22.87 -2.01
C LEU A 14 27.97 -21.92 -3.02
N ALA A 15 28.87 -22.41 -3.87
CA ALA A 15 29.48 -21.62 -4.94
C ALA A 15 28.45 -21.13 -5.95
N TRP A 16 27.55 -22.01 -6.39
CA TRP A 16 26.45 -21.67 -7.32
C TRP A 16 25.48 -20.64 -6.72
N TRP A 17 25.14 -20.80 -5.44
CA TRP A 17 24.26 -19.88 -4.71
C TRP A 17 24.94 -18.52 -4.53
N LYS A 18 26.19 -18.50 -4.05
CA LYS A 18 26.96 -17.28 -3.80
C LYS A 18 27.17 -16.45 -5.07
N GLU A 19 27.54 -17.07 -6.19
CA GLU A 19 27.72 -16.40 -7.47
C GLU A 19 26.49 -15.57 -7.86
N ARG A 20 25.28 -16.08 -7.60
CA ARG A 20 24.03 -15.40 -7.95
C ARG A 20 23.64 -14.33 -6.96
N VAL A 21 23.81 -14.59 -5.69
CA VAL A 21 23.57 -13.60 -4.63
C VAL A 21 24.54 -12.42 -4.76
N ASP A 22 25.82 -12.67 -5.03
CA ASP A 22 26.82 -11.63 -5.25
C ASP A 22 26.56 -10.78 -6.50
N THR A 23 25.69 -11.24 -7.41
CA THR A 23 25.26 -10.52 -8.61
C THR A 23 23.81 -10.03 -8.53
N ASP A 24 23.23 -9.96 -7.33
CA ASP A 24 21.83 -9.53 -7.06
C ASP A 24 20.77 -10.33 -7.85
N ARG A 25 21.09 -11.55 -8.26
CA ARG A 25 20.20 -12.43 -9.01
C ARG A 25 19.49 -13.40 -8.07
N TYR A 26 18.52 -12.91 -7.33
CA TYR A 26 17.78 -13.69 -6.32
C TYR A 26 16.68 -14.58 -6.88
N VAL A 27 16.17 -14.33 -8.08
CA VAL A 27 15.11 -15.12 -8.71
C VAL A 27 15.67 -15.79 -9.96
N VAL A 28 15.58 -17.12 -10.03
CA VAL A 28 16.15 -17.93 -11.11
C VAL A 28 15.19 -19.04 -11.54
N PRO A 29 15.16 -19.44 -12.83
CA PRO A 29 14.41 -20.62 -13.24
C PRO A 29 15.05 -21.90 -12.67
N SER A 30 14.23 -22.85 -12.25
CA SER A 30 14.72 -24.12 -11.69
C SER A 30 15.52 -24.95 -12.69
N SER A 31 15.37 -24.68 -14.00
CA SER A 31 16.16 -25.30 -15.07
C SER A 31 17.65 -24.93 -15.04
N GLU A 32 18.03 -23.85 -14.35
CA GLU A 32 19.43 -23.47 -14.16
C GLU A 32 20.14 -24.25 -13.04
N SER A 33 19.44 -25.17 -12.37
CA SER A 33 20.06 -26.02 -11.37
C SER A 33 21.17 -26.89 -11.98
N PRO A 34 22.39 -26.88 -11.42
CA PRO A 34 23.53 -27.52 -12.08
C PRO A 34 23.45 -29.06 -12.11
N THR A 35 23.01 -29.69 -11.04
CA THR A 35 22.85 -31.15 -10.96
C THR A 35 21.83 -31.55 -9.88
N GLN A 36 21.28 -32.76 -9.95
CA GLN A 36 20.39 -33.27 -8.90
C GLN A 36 21.04 -33.30 -7.51
N ALA A 37 22.34 -33.61 -7.44
CA ALA A 37 23.06 -33.64 -6.16
C ALA A 37 23.18 -32.24 -5.55
N VAL A 38 23.47 -31.22 -6.35
CA VAL A 38 23.49 -29.82 -5.94
C VAL A 38 22.10 -29.34 -5.55
N THR A 39 21.09 -29.63 -6.35
CA THR A 39 19.68 -29.33 -6.05
C THR A 39 19.26 -29.88 -4.68
N ARG A 40 19.64 -31.12 -4.36
CA ARG A 40 19.33 -31.75 -3.07
C ARG A 40 19.95 -30.97 -1.90
N VAL A 41 21.18 -30.50 -2.06
CA VAL A 41 21.86 -29.68 -1.03
C VAL A 41 21.15 -28.32 -0.89
N LEU A 42 20.88 -27.61 -1.98
CA LEU A 42 20.19 -26.31 -1.94
C LEU A 42 18.85 -26.37 -1.18
N ARG A 43 18.09 -27.47 -1.39
CA ARG A 43 16.82 -27.71 -0.68
C ARG A 43 17.04 -28.05 0.79
N ALA A 44 17.98 -28.95 1.08
CA ALA A 44 18.28 -29.41 2.43
C ALA A 44 18.77 -28.26 3.34
N GLU A 45 19.61 -27.38 2.79
CA GLU A 45 20.12 -26.19 3.48
C GLU A 45 19.15 -25.00 3.44
N ARG A 46 17.94 -25.17 2.85
CA ARG A 46 16.94 -24.12 2.68
C ARG A 46 17.47 -22.85 1.98
N LEU A 47 18.42 -22.99 1.07
CA LEU A 47 19.02 -21.91 0.29
C LEU A 47 18.12 -21.47 -0.88
N VAL A 48 17.03 -22.17 -1.14
CA VAL A 48 16.04 -21.86 -2.16
C VAL A 48 14.63 -21.99 -1.60
N LEU A 49 13.73 -21.09 -2.04
CA LEU A 49 12.30 -21.19 -1.89
C LEU A 49 11.72 -21.53 -3.28
N GLU A 50 11.09 -22.69 -3.39
CA GLU A 50 10.48 -23.14 -4.64
C GLU A 50 9.09 -22.53 -4.81
N VAL A 51 8.87 -21.87 -5.94
CA VAL A 51 7.61 -21.18 -6.28
C VAL A 51 7.17 -21.51 -7.71
N ALA A 52 5.98 -21.08 -8.09
CA ALA A 52 5.42 -21.28 -9.43
C ALA A 52 5.45 -22.76 -9.88
N ASN A 53 4.87 -23.66 -9.05
CA ASN A 53 4.91 -25.10 -9.26
C ASN A 53 6.35 -25.65 -9.44
N ARG A 54 7.30 -25.15 -8.65
CA ARG A 54 8.72 -25.49 -8.66
C ARG A 54 9.46 -25.10 -9.95
N ARG A 55 8.89 -24.22 -10.76
CA ARG A 55 9.53 -23.73 -12.00
C ARG A 55 10.53 -22.62 -11.75
N VAL A 56 10.33 -21.89 -10.65
CA VAL A 56 11.16 -20.75 -10.25
C VAL A 56 11.65 -20.96 -8.83
N TRP A 57 12.87 -20.55 -8.57
CA TRP A 57 13.48 -20.52 -7.25
C TRP A 57 13.78 -19.10 -6.83
N ILE A 58 13.48 -18.76 -5.60
CA ILE A 58 13.97 -17.56 -4.93
C ILE A 58 15.15 -17.99 -4.06
N LEU A 59 16.32 -17.42 -4.27
CA LEU A 59 17.51 -17.67 -3.46
C LEU A 59 17.34 -16.98 -2.10
N THR A 60 17.64 -17.70 -1.05
CA THR A 60 17.36 -17.29 0.32
C THR A 60 18.56 -17.49 1.21
N GLU A 61 18.62 -16.77 2.31
CA GLU A 61 19.60 -17.03 3.36
C GLU A 61 19.28 -18.31 4.15
N PRO A 62 20.29 -18.99 4.71
CA PRO A 62 20.09 -20.09 5.65
C PRO A 62 19.24 -19.64 6.85
N ASN A 63 18.46 -20.57 7.40
CA ASN A 63 17.63 -20.35 8.60
C ASN A 63 16.52 -19.28 8.47
N ARG A 64 16.07 -18.99 7.25
CA ARG A 64 14.93 -18.09 7.02
C ARG A 64 13.68 -18.54 7.78
N THR A 65 12.91 -17.58 8.28
CA THR A 65 11.66 -17.83 9.03
C THR A 65 10.43 -17.19 8.39
N ASP A 66 10.61 -16.35 7.34
CA ASP A 66 9.57 -15.57 6.67
C ASP A 66 9.51 -15.90 5.16
N ASP A 67 9.05 -17.12 4.84
CA ASP A 67 8.94 -17.56 3.43
C ASP A 67 7.93 -16.69 2.65
N ARG A 68 6.82 -16.29 3.29
CA ARG A 68 5.79 -15.43 2.66
C ARG A 68 6.34 -14.04 2.34
N GLY A 69 7.03 -13.41 3.27
CA GLY A 69 7.64 -12.10 3.04
C GLY A 69 8.74 -12.14 1.98
N ILE A 70 9.53 -13.22 1.93
CA ILE A 70 10.51 -13.44 0.87
C ILE A 70 9.81 -13.53 -0.48
N PHE A 71 8.72 -14.31 -0.60
CA PHE A 71 7.95 -14.40 -1.83
C PHE A 71 7.37 -13.04 -2.26
N LEU A 72 6.74 -12.30 -1.35
CA LEU A 72 6.12 -11.02 -1.66
C LEU A 72 7.11 -9.96 -2.13
N ARG A 73 8.30 -9.89 -1.51
CA ARG A 73 9.38 -8.99 -1.98
C ARG A 73 9.90 -9.35 -3.37
N ASN A 74 9.75 -10.60 -3.79
CA ASN A 74 10.22 -11.11 -5.08
C ASN A 74 9.06 -11.40 -6.06
N TYR A 75 7.82 -11.09 -5.69
CA TYR A 75 6.63 -11.44 -6.47
C TYR A 75 6.75 -11.07 -7.95
N TRP A 76 7.09 -9.82 -8.25
CA TRP A 76 7.16 -9.35 -9.62
C TRP A 76 8.36 -9.91 -10.39
N PHE A 77 9.46 -10.24 -9.72
CA PHE A 77 10.57 -10.97 -10.33
C PHE A 77 10.16 -12.39 -10.69
N VAL A 78 9.40 -13.07 -9.82
CA VAL A 78 8.83 -14.41 -10.10
C VAL A 78 7.88 -14.34 -11.28
N VAL A 79 6.96 -13.37 -11.30
CA VAL A 79 6.03 -13.15 -12.42
C VAL A 79 6.80 -12.90 -13.71
N ALA A 80 7.77 -12.00 -13.71
CA ALA A 80 8.57 -11.69 -14.91
C ALA A 80 9.30 -12.94 -15.44
N GLU A 81 9.84 -13.77 -14.55
CA GLU A 81 10.52 -15.01 -14.94
C GLU A 81 9.55 -16.03 -15.54
N VAL A 82 8.38 -16.21 -14.96
CA VAL A 82 7.34 -17.10 -15.51
C VAL A 82 6.89 -16.62 -16.89
N LEU A 83 6.61 -15.31 -17.03
CA LEU A 83 6.18 -14.73 -18.32
C LEU A 83 7.26 -14.84 -19.38
N ARG A 84 8.53 -14.71 -19.02
CA ARG A 84 9.67 -14.92 -19.94
C ARG A 84 9.68 -16.35 -20.50
N GLY A 85 9.41 -17.34 -19.65
CA GLY A 85 9.31 -18.75 -20.06
C GLY A 85 8.12 -19.06 -20.98
N TRP A 86 7.15 -18.14 -21.08
CA TRP A 86 5.94 -18.28 -21.91
C TRP A 86 5.88 -17.28 -23.08
N ALA A 87 6.94 -16.56 -23.37
CA ALA A 87 6.92 -15.49 -24.37
C ALA A 87 6.33 -15.94 -25.73
N PRO A 88 5.48 -15.11 -26.38
CA PRO A 88 4.98 -13.85 -25.89
C PRO A 88 3.90 -14.01 -24.80
N ALA A 89 4.08 -13.34 -23.66
CA ALA A 89 3.14 -13.36 -22.55
C ALA A 89 3.09 -12.01 -21.84
N ALA A 90 1.91 -11.62 -21.34
CA ALA A 90 1.71 -10.34 -20.66
C ALA A 90 0.60 -10.37 -19.62
N VAL A 91 0.73 -9.54 -18.60
CA VAL A 91 -0.34 -9.21 -17.64
C VAL A 91 -1.45 -8.43 -18.34
N VAL A 92 -2.69 -8.73 -17.98
CA VAL A 92 -3.90 -8.09 -18.52
C VAL A 92 -4.86 -7.66 -17.40
N GLY A 93 -5.98 -7.04 -17.78
CA GLY A 93 -7.04 -6.68 -16.84
C GLY A 93 -6.69 -5.52 -15.91
N ILE A 94 -7.41 -5.40 -14.80
CA ILE A 94 -7.21 -4.31 -13.82
C ILE A 94 -5.79 -4.29 -13.23
N PRO A 95 -5.12 -5.41 -12.92
CA PRO A 95 -3.73 -5.37 -12.49
C PRO A 95 -2.78 -4.75 -13.52
N ALA A 96 -3.03 -4.94 -14.82
CA ALA A 96 -2.28 -4.26 -15.87
C ALA A 96 -2.54 -2.74 -15.88
N VAL A 97 -3.79 -2.32 -15.68
CA VAL A 97 -4.15 -0.90 -15.49
C VAL A 97 -3.41 -0.30 -14.30
N GLN A 98 -3.37 -1.01 -13.18
CA GLN A 98 -2.66 -0.59 -11.97
C GLN A 98 -1.16 -0.43 -12.23
N LEU A 99 -0.54 -1.38 -12.95
CA LEU A 99 0.86 -1.26 -13.36
C LEU A 99 1.09 -0.02 -14.25
N HIS A 100 0.19 0.28 -15.18
CA HIS A 100 0.25 1.53 -15.96
C HIS A 100 0.10 2.80 -15.12
N LEU A 101 -0.61 2.74 -14.00
CA LEU A 101 -0.67 3.81 -12.98
C LEU A 101 0.57 3.84 -12.08
N GLY A 102 1.44 2.83 -12.18
CA GLY A 102 2.62 2.65 -11.34
C GLY A 102 2.28 2.16 -9.94
N GLU A 103 1.18 1.42 -9.80
CA GLU A 103 0.82 0.64 -8.61
C GLU A 103 1.36 -0.78 -8.80
N SER A 104 2.05 -1.32 -7.80
CA SER A 104 2.71 -2.62 -7.89
C SER A 104 2.44 -3.52 -6.69
N ALA A 105 1.31 -3.32 -5.99
CA ALA A 105 0.86 -4.26 -4.97
C ALA A 105 0.61 -5.64 -5.59
N PRO A 106 1.17 -6.74 -5.04
CA PRO A 106 0.94 -8.09 -5.52
C PRO A 106 -0.53 -8.50 -5.42
N PRO A 107 -1.25 -8.70 -6.52
CA PRO A 107 -2.62 -9.21 -6.46
C PRO A 107 -2.63 -10.72 -6.19
N ALA A 108 -3.59 -11.21 -5.41
CA ALA A 108 -3.74 -12.65 -5.16
C ALA A 108 -4.04 -13.43 -6.46
N LEU A 109 -4.78 -12.82 -7.38
CA LEU A 109 -5.08 -13.38 -8.70
C LEU A 109 -4.60 -12.44 -9.80
N LEU A 110 -3.58 -12.86 -10.55
CA LEU A 110 -2.99 -12.08 -11.64
C LEU A 110 -3.42 -12.64 -13.00
N PRO A 111 -4.29 -11.95 -13.76
CA PRO A 111 -4.69 -12.39 -15.09
C PRO A 111 -3.58 -12.17 -16.11
N VAL A 112 -3.30 -13.19 -16.91
CA VAL A 112 -2.27 -13.19 -17.96
C VAL A 112 -2.79 -13.80 -19.24
N ILE A 113 -2.27 -13.34 -20.38
CA ILE A 113 -2.43 -13.96 -21.69
C ILE A 113 -1.05 -14.40 -22.18
N HIS A 114 -0.94 -15.56 -22.81
CA HIS A 114 0.29 -15.99 -23.47
C HIS A 114 0.01 -16.72 -24.77
N GLY A 115 0.84 -16.45 -25.79
CA GLY A 115 0.77 -17.10 -27.10
C GLY A 115 -0.64 -17.12 -27.67
N ALA A 116 -1.06 -18.28 -28.18
CA ALA A 116 -2.41 -18.57 -28.63
C ALA A 116 -3.09 -19.53 -27.62
N ASN A 117 -3.46 -19.03 -26.44
CA ASN A 117 -4.09 -19.85 -25.42
C ASN A 117 -5.62 -19.90 -25.61
N THR A 118 -6.18 -21.10 -25.66
CA THR A 118 -7.62 -21.34 -25.83
C THR A 118 -8.33 -21.72 -24.53
N SER A 119 -7.59 -21.98 -23.46
CA SER A 119 -8.11 -22.49 -22.20
C SER A 119 -7.95 -21.48 -21.06
N ARG A 120 -8.91 -21.52 -20.12
CA ARG A 120 -8.80 -20.78 -18.87
C ARG A 120 -8.37 -21.75 -17.76
N TYR A 121 -7.21 -21.48 -17.14
CA TYR A 121 -6.75 -22.25 -15.97
C TYR A 121 -5.91 -21.35 -15.06
N ALA A 122 -5.67 -21.81 -13.85
CA ALA A 122 -4.85 -21.09 -12.88
C ALA A 122 -3.56 -21.88 -12.59
N ILE A 123 -2.46 -21.16 -12.37
CA ILE A 123 -1.19 -21.70 -11.90
C ILE A 123 -0.89 -21.07 -10.55
N GLU A 124 -0.64 -21.90 -9.57
CA GLU A 124 -0.19 -21.47 -8.27
C GLU A 124 1.22 -20.90 -8.36
N LEU A 125 1.40 -19.69 -7.80
CA LEU A 125 2.72 -19.10 -7.61
C LEU A 125 3.27 -19.46 -6.23
N TYR A 126 2.52 -19.15 -5.20
CA TYR A 126 2.83 -19.43 -3.81
C TYR A 126 1.60 -19.12 -2.93
N ASP A 127 1.19 -20.07 -2.06
CA ASP A 127 0.06 -19.92 -1.14
C ASP A 127 -1.23 -19.49 -1.87
N GLU A 128 -1.87 -18.37 -1.50
CA GLU A 128 -3.06 -17.85 -2.17
C GLU A 128 -2.79 -17.19 -3.54
N PHE A 129 -1.54 -16.92 -3.89
CA PHE A 129 -1.17 -16.19 -5.12
C PHE A 129 -1.16 -17.08 -6.35
N ARG A 130 -1.87 -16.66 -7.39
CA ARG A 130 -2.05 -17.44 -8.64
C ARG A 130 -1.97 -16.56 -9.88
N LEU A 131 -1.43 -17.14 -10.96
CA LEU A 131 -1.64 -16.62 -12.31
C LEU A 131 -2.91 -17.22 -12.90
N GLN A 132 -3.82 -16.37 -13.38
CA GLN A 132 -4.99 -16.79 -14.13
C GLN A 132 -4.74 -16.64 -15.63
N LEU A 133 -4.54 -17.74 -16.32
CA LEU A 133 -4.42 -17.73 -17.77
C LEU A 133 -5.78 -17.50 -18.41
N ARG A 134 -5.84 -16.51 -19.30
CA ARG A 134 -7.04 -16.15 -20.04
C ARG A 134 -6.91 -16.58 -21.51
N PRO A 135 -8.03 -17.03 -22.14
CA PRO A 135 -8.05 -17.27 -23.57
C PRO A 135 -7.73 -16.01 -24.35
N GLY A 136 -6.97 -16.16 -25.41
CA GLY A 136 -6.62 -15.06 -26.30
C GLY A 136 -5.32 -15.33 -27.03
N SER A 137 -4.97 -14.45 -27.96
CA SER A 137 -3.69 -14.45 -28.65
C SER A 137 -2.99 -13.12 -28.43
N ILE A 138 -1.68 -13.15 -28.37
CA ILE A 138 -0.83 -11.99 -28.17
C ILE A 138 0.42 -12.11 -29.04
N ALA A 139 0.86 -10.99 -29.59
CA ALA A 139 2.13 -10.85 -30.31
C ALA A 139 3.07 -9.91 -29.55
N GLU A 140 4.37 -10.04 -29.76
CA GLU A 140 5.39 -9.22 -29.08
C GLU A 140 5.15 -7.71 -29.24
N GLY A 141 4.75 -7.24 -30.42
CA GLY A 141 4.44 -5.82 -30.67
C GLY A 141 3.24 -5.27 -29.89
N GLN A 142 2.49 -6.12 -29.18
CA GLN A 142 1.37 -5.72 -28.33
C GLN A 142 1.76 -5.61 -26.85
N ILE A 143 3.03 -5.87 -26.52
CA ILE A 143 3.57 -5.89 -25.17
C ILE A 143 4.37 -4.60 -24.92
N THR A 144 4.27 -4.08 -23.70
CA THR A 144 5.17 -3.08 -23.14
C THR A 144 5.71 -3.57 -21.81
N GLN A 145 6.88 -3.09 -21.40
CA GLN A 145 7.44 -3.41 -20.10
C GLN A 145 7.13 -2.30 -19.11
N MET A 146 6.60 -2.68 -17.96
CA MET A 146 6.31 -1.77 -16.84
C MET A 146 7.17 -2.11 -15.64
N PRO A 147 7.73 -1.10 -14.95
CA PRO A 147 8.47 -1.34 -13.72
C PRO A 147 7.52 -1.71 -12.57
N ALA A 148 7.84 -2.77 -11.84
CA ALA A 148 7.13 -3.20 -10.65
C ALA A 148 8.12 -3.68 -9.60
N GLN A 149 8.30 -2.93 -8.51
CA GLN A 149 9.23 -3.24 -7.39
C GLN A 149 10.66 -3.63 -7.86
N GLY A 150 11.17 -2.98 -8.91
CA GLY A 150 12.49 -3.27 -9.48
C GLY A 150 12.49 -4.30 -10.60
N ALA A 151 11.44 -5.10 -10.77
CA ALA A 151 11.29 -6.01 -11.91
C ALA A 151 10.75 -5.26 -13.14
N ALA A 152 11.11 -5.74 -14.34
CA ALA A 152 10.51 -5.34 -15.61
C ALA A 152 9.46 -6.38 -16.02
N VAL A 153 8.18 -6.02 -15.94
CA VAL A 153 7.05 -6.92 -16.15
C VAL A 153 6.40 -6.65 -17.50
N ASN A 154 6.18 -7.69 -18.28
CA ASN A 154 5.46 -7.62 -19.54
C ASN A 154 3.96 -7.37 -19.29
N VAL A 155 3.43 -6.30 -19.86
CA VAL A 155 2.03 -5.87 -19.75
C VAL A 155 1.51 -5.61 -21.16
N LEU A 156 0.21 -5.77 -21.41
CA LEU A 156 -0.35 -5.30 -22.68
C LEU A 156 -0.16 -3.80 -22.84
N SER A 157 0.20 -3.37 -24.04
CA SER A 157 0.25 -1.94 -24.38
C SER A 157 -1.13 -1.30 -24.18
N PRO A 158 -1.20 0.01 -23.91
CA PRO A 158 -2.47 0.66 -23.50
C PRO A 158 -3.64 0.43 -24.47
N ALA A 159 -3.42 0.51 -25.78
CA ALA A 159 -4.48 0.27 -26.76
C ALA A 159 -4.98 -1.19 -26.76
N ASN A 160 -4.05 -2.15 -26.67
CA ASN A 160 -4.38 -3.56 -26.61
C ASN A 160 -5.01 -3.95 -25.25
N LEU A 161 -4.57 -3.33 -24.15
CA LEU A 161 -5.18 -3.51 -22.84
C LEU A 161 -6.64 -3.04 -22.86
N LEU A 162 -6.91 -1.85 -23.42
CA LEU A 162 -8.26 -1.33 -23.55
C LEU A 162 -9.19 -2.30 -24.29
N ALA A 163 -8.69 -2.95 -25.36
CA ALA A 163 -9.44 -3.93 -26.14
C ALA A 163 -9.64 -5.29 -25.41
N THR A 164 -8.95 -5.54 -24.31
CA THR A 164 -9.05 -6.79 -23.53
C THR A 164 -9.82 -6.66 -22.23
N LEU A 165 -10.02 -5.44 -21.72
CA LEU A 165 -10.83 -5.21 -20.51
C LEU A 165 -12.26 -5.72 -20.71
N ASP A 166 -12.87 -6.25 -19.68
CA ASP A 166 -14.30 -6.55 -19.68
C ASP A 166 -15.07 -5.67 -18.68
N LEU A 167 -16.39 -5.55 -18.90
CA LEU A 167 -17.20 -4.62 -18.12
C LEU A 167 -17.31 -5.00 -16.64
N PRO A 168 -17.52 -6.28 -16.25
CA PRO A 168 -17.53 -6.68 -14.86
C PRO A 168 -16.20 -6.40 -14.15
N GLU A 169 -15.09 -6.62 -14.82
CA GLU A 169 -13.76 -6.34 -14.27
C GLU A 169 -13.54 -4.84 -14.08
N MET A 170 -14.00 -4.02 -15.04
CA MET A 170 -13.94 -2.55 -14.91
C MET A 170 -14.85 -2.05 -13.78
N GLU A 171 -16.01 -2.68 -13.55
CA GLU A 171 -16.90 -2.34 -12.45
C GLU A 171 -16.25 -2.60 -11.09
N LEU A 172 -15.61 -3.77 -10.92
CA LEU A 172 -14.86 -4.11 -9.70
C LEU A 172 -13.64 -3.21 -9.49
N GLY A 173 -12.98 -2.78 -10.57
CA GLY A 173 -11.82 -1.89 -10.56
C GLY A 173 -12.12 -0.50 -11.11
N ILE A 174 -13.28 0.08 -10.79
CA ILE A 174 -13.75 1.34 -11.40
C ILE A 174 -12.82 2.51 -11.12
N GLU A 175 -12.19 2.59 -9.95
CA GLU A 175 -11.29 3.69 -9.62
C GLU A 175 -9.97 3.61 -10.42
N PRO A 176 -9.19 2.50 -10.42
CA PRO A 176 -8.01 2.43 -11.26
C PRO A 176 -8.34 2.57 -12.75
N ALA A 177 -9.46 2.00 -13.22
CA ALA A 177 -9.91 2.17 -14.59
C ALA A 177 -10.22 3.64 -14.91
N SER A 178 -10.95 4.33 -14.03
CA SER A 178 -11.30 5.75 -14.20
C SER A 178 -10.06 6.65 -14.16
N ALA A 179 -9.16 6.46 -13.20
CA ALA A 179 -7.92 7.22 -13.12
C ALA A 179 -7.06 7.04 -14.37
N TRP A 180 -6.94 5.81 -14.84
CA TRP A 180 -6.20 5.50 -16.07
C TRP A 180 -6.85 6.11 -17.31
N LEU A 181 -8.15 5.91 -17.53
CA LEU A 181 -8.88 6.43 -18.69
C LEU A 181 -8.90 7.96 -18.74
N ARG A 182 -8.92 8.63 -17.60
CA ARG A 182 -8.87 10.09 -17.51
C ARG A 182 -7.61 10.68 -18.14
N HIS A 183 -6.48 9.98 -18.00
CA HIS A 183 -5.18 10.42 -18.47
C HIS A 183 -4.69 9.66 -19.72
N LEU A 184 -5.45 8.67 -20.19
CA LEU A 184 -5.02 7.83 -21.30
C LEU A 184 -4.93 8.63 -22.59
N VAL A 185 -3.73 8.65 -23.17
CA VAL A 185 -3.45 9.21 -24.49
C VAL A 185 -2.98 8.06 -25.39
N LEU A 186 -3.67 7.83 -26.49
CA LEU A 186 -3.36 6.78 -27.46
C LEU A 186 -2.98 7.38 -28.81
N ARG A 187 -2.15 6.65 -29.54
CA ARG A 187 -1.98 6.93 -30.96
C ARG A 187 -3.15 6.29 -31.72
N THR A 188 -3.78 7.06 -32.59
CA THR A 188 -4.94 6.56 -33.37
C THR A 188 -4.67 5.27 -34.12
N PRO A 189 -3.52 5.07 -34.81
CA PRO A 189 -3.25 3.80 -35.48
C PRO A 189 -3.17 2.59 -34.56
N ASP A 190 -2.64 2.76 -33.33
CA ASP A 190 -2.55 1.67 -32.36
C ASP A 190 -3.94 1.25 -31.88
N LEU A 191 -4.83 2.22 -31.69
CA LEU A 191 -6.23 1.97 -31.30
C LEU A 191 -7.02 1.32 -32.45
N GLU A 192 -6.86 1.80 -33.68
CA GLU A 192 -7.48 1.20 -34.88
C GLU A 192 -7.04 -0.27 -35.06
N ALA A 193 -5.76 -0.55 -34.90
CA ALA A 193 -5.22 -1.91 -34.93
C ALA A 193 -5.80 -2.80 -33.82
N ALA A 194 -5.91 -2.28 -32.59
CA ALA A 194 -6.47 -3.01 -31.46
C ALA A 194 -7.97 -3.30 -31.63
N VAL A 195 -8.75 -2.33 -32.15
CA VAL A 195 -10.18 -2.49 -32.47
C VAL A 195 -10.38 -3.53 -33.57
N THR A 196 -9.55 -3.49 -34.62
CA THR A 196 -9.61 -4.45 -35.72
C THR A 196 -9.29 -5.87 -35.27
N ALA A 197 -8.28 -6.01 -34.43
CA ALA A 197 -7.87 -7.32 -33.89
C ALA A 197 -8.92 -7.91 -32.91
N ARG A 198 -9.66 -7.05 -32.20
CA ARG A 198 -10.66 -7.44 -31.19
C ARG A 198 -11.85 -6.48 -31.20
N PRO A 199 -12.83 -6.68 -32.10
CA PRO A 199 -13.97 -5.78 -32.26
C PRO A 199 -15.01 -5.94 -31.15
N ARG A 200 -14.66 -5.58 -29.91
CA ARG A 200 -15.55 -5.63 -28.74
C ARG A 200 -16.41 -4.36 -28.64
N THR A 201 -17.36 -4.25 -29.55
CA THR A 201 -18.16 -3.03 -29.79
C THR A 201 -18.82 -2.47 -28.51
N LEU A 202 -19.36 -3.34 -27.64
CA LEU A 202 -20.00 -2.90 -26.40
C LEU A 202 -18.97 -2.33 -25.40
N VAL A 203 -17.79 -2.95 -25.27
CA VAL A 203 -16.74 -2.45 -24.38
C VAL A 203 -16.27 -1.07 -24.82
N PHE A 204 -15.95 -0.91 -26.11
CA PHE A 204 -15.53 0.38 -26.66
C PHE A 204 -16.60 1.46 -26.52
N ALA A 205 -17.90 1.11 -26.70
CA ALA A 205 -18.99 2.03 -26.50
C ALA A 205 -19.06 2.52 -25.04
N ARG A 206 -18.91 1.62 -24.08
CA ARG A 206 -18.90 1.96 -22.64
C ARG A 206 -17.67 2.76 -22.24
N VAL A 207 -16.48 2.36 -22.70
CA VAL A 207 -15.24 3.11 -22.45
C VAL A 207 -15.32 4.52 -23.05
N ARG A 208 -15.89 4.68 -24.23
CA ARG A 208 -16.12 6.00 -24.86
C ARG A 208 -16.99 6.90 -23.98
N GLU A 209 -18.11 6.37 -23.46
CA GLU A 209 -19.00 7.10 -22.55
C GLU A 209 -18.28 7.46 -21.25
N LEU A 210 -17.63 6.49 -20.64
CA LEU A 210 -16.86 6.69 -19.42
C LEU A 210 -15.75 7.74 -19.59
N ALA A 211 -14.99 7.67 -20.69
CA ALA A 211 -13.96 8.67 -20.99
C ALA A 211 -14.55 10.09 -21.11
N ARG A 212 -15.75 10.21 -21.68
CA ARG A 212 -16.46 11.49 -21.80
C ARG A 212 -16.91 12.01 -20.44
N GLU A 213 -17.49 11.15 -19.59
CA GLU A 213 -17.89 11.49 -18.21
C GLU A 213 -16.70 11.92 -17.36
N LEU A 214 -15.54 11.28 -17.55
CA LEU A 214 -14.29 11.60 -16.87
C LEU A 214 -13.55 12.83 -17.45
N GLY A 215 -14.08 13.46 -18.50
CA GLY A 215 -13.50 14.65 -19.12
C GLY A 215 -12.41 14.37 -20.17
N ASN A 216 -12.07 13.09 -20.47
CA ASN A 216 -11.16 12.75 -21.55
C ASN A 216 -11.88 12.70 -22.91
N THR A 217 -12.25 13.88 -23.40
CA THR A 217 -12.94 14.03 -24.70
C THR A 217 -12.06 13.64 -25.88
N SER A 218 -10.73 13.71 -25.74
CA SER A 218 -9.78 13.27 -26.76
C SER A 218 -9.87 11.77 -27.00
N LEU A 219 -9.80 10.97 -25.93
CA LEU A 219 -9.95 9.51 -26.00
C LEU A 219 -11.30 9.12 -26.57
N SER A 220 -12.39 9.79 -26.14
CA SER A 220 -13.73 9.54 -26.66
C SER A 220 -13.79 9.73 -28.17
N LYS A 221 -13.22 10.83 -28.72
CA LYS A 221 -13.15 11.09 -30.18
C LYS A 221 -12.24 10.10 -30.90
N GLN A 222 -11.13 9.67 -30.29
CA GLN A 222 -10.25 8.66 -30.88
C GLN A 222 -10.97 7.31 -31.00
N ILE A 223 -11.76 6.92 -30.00
CA ILE A 223 -12.59 5.70 -30.06
C ILE A 223 -13.63 5.84 -31.17
N ASP A 224 -14.39 6.96 -31.23
CA ASP A 224 -15.37 7.19 -32.30
C ASP A 224 -14.74 7.02 -33.70
N LYS A 225 -13.54 7.55 -33.91
CA LYS A 225 -12.80 7.41 -35.17
C LYS A 225 -12.38 5.96 -35.43
N ALA A 226 -11.79 5.29 -34.45
CA ALA A 226 -11.27 3.93 -34.59
C ALA A 226 -12.38 2.89 -34.88
N VAL A 227 -13.60 3.14 -34.40
CA VAL A 227 -14.75 2.24 -34.60
C VAL A 227 -15.63 2.63 -35.80
N SER A 228 -15.38 3.76 -36.46
CA SER A 228 -16.20 4.25 -37.59
C SER A 228 -16.28 3.28 -38.77
N GLY A 229 -15.35 2.34 -38.90
CA GLY A 229 -15.35 1.30 -39.92
C GLY A 229 -15.90 -0.05 -39.45
N VAL A 230 -16.32 -0.18 -38.20
CA VAL A 230 -16.82 -1.44 -37.64
C VAL A 230 -18.34 -1.49 -37.79
N ALA A 231 -18.83 -2.45 -38.57
CA ALA A 231 -20.26 -2.72 -38.68
C ALA A 231 -20.84 -3.05 -37.28
N GLU A 232 -22.03 -2.54 -36.96
CA GLU A 232 -22.75 -2.78 -35.70
C GLU A 232 -22.21 -2.03 -34.46
N PHE A 233 -21.42 -0.97 -34.61
CA PHE A 233 -21.06 -0.17 -33.45
C PHE A 233 -22.25 0.65 -32.95
N PRO A 234 -22.73 0.46 -31.70
CA PRO A 234 -23.90 1.16 -31.22
C PRO A 234 -23.62 2.67 -31.05
N PRO A 235 -24.50 3.55 -31.50
CA PRO A 235 -24.33 5.01 -31.39
C PRO A 235 -24.27 5.47 -29.91
N SER A 236 -24.94 4.73 -29.04
CA SER A 236 -24.85 4.90 -27.57
C SER A 236 -25.04 3.56 -26.88
N ALA A 237 -24.26 3.30 -25.83
CA ALA A 237 -24.44 2.11 -25.02
C ALA A 237 -25.76 2.11 -24.24
N ALA A 238 -26.35 3.30 -24.01
CA ALA A 238 -27.69 3.45 -23.41
C ALA A 238 -28.81 2.93 -24.32
N ALA A 239 -28.62 2.97 -25.65
CA ALA A 239 -29.64 2.57 -26.63
C ALA A 239 -29.81 1.03 -26.73
N THR A 240 -28.88 0.23 -26.22
CA THR A 240 -28.92 -1.22 -26.40
C THR A 240 -29.65 -1.98 -25.30
N GLY A 241 -30.01 -1.35 -24.18
CA GLY A 241 -30.73 -2.00 -23.06
C GLY A 241 -30.08 -3.25 -22.48
N VAL A 242 -28.93 -3.66 -23.01
CA VAL A 242 -28.22 -4.89 -22.67
C VAL A 242 -26.93 -4.55 -21.94
N GLY A 243 -26.79 -5.02 -20.71
CA GLY A 243 -25.55 -5.02 -19.95
C GLY A 243 -25.42 -3.93 -18.90
N THR A 244 -24.69 -4.24 -17.88
CA THR A 244 -24.38 -3.41 -16.70
C THR A 244 -23.90 -2.01 -17.12
N ARG A 245 -24.62 -0.99 -16.71
CA ARG A 245 -24.14 0.39 -16.80
C ARG A 245 -22.95 0.50 -15.86
N LEU A 246 -21.77 0.83 -16.38
CA LEU A 246 -20.66 1.26 -15.52
C LEU A 246 -21.12 2.54 -14.83
N VAL A 247 -21.53 2.40 -13.58
CA VAL A 247 -21.92 3.56 -12.77
C VAL A 247 -20.64 4.11 -12.15
N VAL A 248 -20.19 5.23 -12.70
CA VAL A 248 -19.14 6.00 -12.03
C VAL A 248 -19.76 6.60 -10.79
N PRO A 249 -19.25 6.29 -9.58
CA PRO A 249 -19.72 6.97 -8.38
C PRO A 249 -19.66 8.49 -8.57
N ALA A 250 -20.70 9.21 -8.16
CA ALA A 250 -20.76 10.67 -8.29
C ALA A 250 -19.54 11.37 -7.69
N ALA A 251 -18.95 10.79 -6.65
CA ALA A 251 -17.71 11.24 -6.03
C ALA A 251 -16.52 11.26 -7.02
N LEU A 252 -16.47 10.36 -8.00
CA LEU A 252 -15.38 10.30 -8.98
C LEU A 252 -15.56 11.31 -10.13
N THR A 253 -16.80 11.65 -10.46
CA THR A 253 -17.11 12.67 -11.48
C THR A 253 -17.01 14.09 -10.91
N ALA A 254 -17.22 14.25 -9.60
CA ALA A 254 -17.14 15.53 -8.90
C ALA A 254 -15.70 16.02 -8.63
N LEU A 255 -14.68 15.18 -8.86
CA LEU A 255 -13.29 15.61 -8.73
C LEU A 255 -13.01 16.77 -9.70
N PRO A 256 -12.29 17.84 -9.26
CA PRO A 256 -11.84 18.90 -10.13
C PRO A 256 -11.16 18.36 -11.38
N ARG A 257 -11.07 19.16 -12.45
CA ARG A 257 -10.31 18.78 -13.66
C ARG A 257 -9.01 18.13 -13.24
N GLY A 258 -8.72 16.93 -13.77
CA GLY A 258 -7.65 16.05 -13.30
C GLY A 258 -6.36 16.76 -12.95
N THR A 259 -5.73 16.33 -11.89
CA THR A 259 -4.50 16.94 -11.36
C THR A 259 -3.33 16.92 -12.35
N GLY A 260 -3.48 16.26 -13.50
CA GLY A 260 -2.41 15.97 -14.44
C GLY A 260 -1.52 14.79 -14.00
N GLN A 261 -1.83 14.20 -12.84
CA GLN A 261 -1.07 13.09 -12.24
C GLN A 261 -2.02 11.91 -11.97
N PRO A 262 -1.95 10.84 -12.77
CA PRO A 262 -2.89 9.70 -12.65
C PRO A 262 -2.92 9.06 -11.25
N TRP A 263 -1.77 8.95 -10.60
CA TRP A 263 -1.68 8.41 -9.23
C TRP A 263 -2.35 9.28 -8.18
N LEU A 264 -2.30 10.62 -8.33
CA LEU A 264 -2.99 11.54 -7.41
C LEU A 264 -4.50 11.50 -7.62
N ASP A 265 -4.97 11.48 -8.87
CA ASP A 265 -6.39 11.27 -9.16
C ASP A 265 -6.88 9.94 -8.57
N ARG A 266 -6.09 8.87 -8.70
CA ARG A 266 -6.39 7.57 -8.10
C ARG A 266 -6.50 7.64 -6.58
N GLN A 267 -5.56 8.31 -5.90
CA GLN A 267 -5.59 8.54 -4.45
C GLN A 267 -6.88 9.26 -4.04
N LEU A 268 -7.19 10.38 -4.68
CA LEU A 268 -8.38 11.17 -4.36
C LEU A 268 -9.67 10.37 -4.57
N MET A 269 -9.75 9.58 -5.63
CA MET A 269 -10.88 8.67 -5.88
C MET A 269 -11.02 7.64 -4.76
N THR A 270 -9.93 7.02 -4.33
CA THR A 270 -9.93 6.05 -3.22
C THR A 270 -10.38 6.69 -1.92
N LEU A 271 -9.83 7.86 -1.59
CA LEU A 271 -10.21 8.60 -0.37
C LEU A 271 -11.70 8.96 -0.36
N GLN A 272 -12.27 9.39 -1.49
CA GLN A 272 -13.71 9.69 -1.58
C GLN A 272 -14.58 8.44 -1.42
N ARG A 273 -14.18 7.30 -2.00
CA ARG A 273 -14.88 6.04 -1.79
C ARG A 273 -14.82 5.59 -0.34
N PHE A 274 -13.63 5.60 0.26
CA PHE A 274 -13.44 5.24 1.66
C PHE A 274 -14.23 6.17 2.60
N ARG A 275 -14.26 7.47 2.28
CA ARG A 275 -15.09 8.43 2.99
C ARG A 275 -16.56 8.02 3.00
N ALA A 276 -17.12 7.69 1.83
CA ALA A 276 -18.54 7.31 1.71
C ALA A 276 -18.89 6.10 2.59
N VAL A 277 -17.96 5.14 2.72
CA VAL A 277 -18.13 3.96 3.59
C VAL A 277 -17.97 4.32 5.06
N LEU A 278 -16.90 5.04 5.40
CA LEU A 278 -16.54 5.32 6.80
C LEU A 278 -17.44 6.35 7.46
N ASP A 279 -18.00 7.29 6.71
CA ASP A 279 -18.88 8.32 7.27
C ASP A 279 -20.07 7.69 8.00
N ASP A 280 -20.76 6.73 7.40
CA ASP A 280 -21.91 6.08 8.00
C ASP A 280 -21.50 5.05 9.06
N LEU A 281 -20.46 4.25 8.77
CA LEU A 281 -19.96 3.23 9.69
C LEU A 281 -19.52 3.85 11.03
N LEU A 282 -18.67 4.88 10.99
CA LEU A 282 -18.12 5.49 12.21
C LEU A 282 -19.18 6.26 12.99
N GLU A 283 -20.13 6.92 12.32
CA GLU A 283 -21.24 7.57 13.00
C GLU A 283 -22.10 6.58 13.77
N GLN A 284 -22.43 5.45 13.17
CA GLN A 284 -23.24 4.40 13.80
C GLN A 284 -22.50 3.69 14.94
N ARG A 285 -21.20 3.43 14.78
CA ARG A 285 -20.42 2.62 15.73
C ARG A 285 -19.86 3.42 16.91
N VAL A 286 -19.52 4.69 16.68
CA VAL A 286 -18.87 5.55 17.69
C VAL A 286 -19.83 6.60 18.26
N GLY A 287 -20.57 7.27 17.38
CA GLY A 287 -21.45 8.36 17.72
C GLY A 287 -20.70 9.70 17.95
N PRO A 288 -21.39 10.72 18.50
CA PRO A 288 -20.84 12.05 18.71
C PRO A 288 -19.72 12.08 19.77
N PRO A 289 -18.87 13.11 19.75
CA PRO A 289 -17.82 13.26 20.76
C PRO A 289 -18.41 13.30 22.17
N PRO A 290 -17.64 12.85 23.19
CA PRO A 290 -18.15 12.64 24.54
C PRO A 290 -18.59 13.91 25.28
N GLY A 291 -18.44 15.11 24.73
CA GLY A 291 -18.80 16.39 25.35
C GLY A 291 -17.83 16.84 26.43
N LEU A 292 -16.60 16.32 26.44
CA LEU A 292 -15.57 16.72 27.39
C LEU A 292 -14.84 17.98 26.92
N SER A 293 -14.39 18.83 27.84
CA SER A 293 -13.54 19.96 27.50
C SER A 293 -12.18 19.48 26.95
N LEU A 294 -11.55 20.28 26.09
CA LEU A 294 -10.20 19.99 25.56
C LEU A 294 -9.19 19.79 26.72
N ALA A 295 -9.27 20.61 27.78
CA ALA A 295 -8.39 20.47 28.94
C ALA A 295 -8.53 19.09 29.61
N ARG A 296 -9.75 18.55 29.68
CA ARG A 296 -9.98 17.21 30.23
C ARG A 296 -9.50 16.10 29.29
N LEU A 297 -9.73 16.21 27.98
CA LEU A 297 -9.23 15.29 27.00
C LEU A 297 -7.69 15.22 27.00
N VAL A 298 -7.04 16.37 27.05
CA VAL A 298 -5.58 16.48 27.18
C VAL A 298 -5.08 15.89 28.51
N GLY A 299 -5.78 16.15 29.61
CA GLY A 299 -5.46 15.55 30.93
C GLY A 299 -5.50 14.02 30.87
N ASN A 300 -6.55 13.46 30.28
CA ASN A 300 -6.69 12.01 30.09
C ASN A 300 -5.58 11.45 29.16
N ALA A 301 -5.27 12.12 28.05
CA ALA A 301 -4.21 11.72 27.15
C ALA A 301 -2.84 11.67 27.86
N ARG A 302 -2.51 12.69 28.65
CA ARG A 302 -1.26 12.72 29.44
C ARG A 302 -1.15 11.57 30.45
N GLN A 303 -2.26 11.14 31.06
CA GLN A 303 -2.27 9.96 31.93
C GLN A 303 -1.98 8.66 31.17
N MET A 304 -2.31 8.60 29.87
CA MET A 304 -2.06 7.45 29.02
C MET A 304 -0.66 7.43 28.38
N LYS A 305 0.10 8.52 28.46
CA LYS A 305 1.33 8.73 27.72
C LYS A 305 2.35 7.59 27.87
N GLN A 306 2.59 7.10 29.08
CA GLN A 306 3.53 5.99 29.33
C GLN A 306 3.06 4.71 28.66
N TYR A 307 1.79 4.38 28.86
CA TYR A 307 1.15 3.21 28.26
C TYR A 307 1.19 3.29 26.74
N ASP A 308 0.85 4.44 26.19
CA ASP A 308 0.83 4.67 24.74
C ASP A 308 2.24 4.59 24.12
N ALA A 309 3.24 5.20 24.76
CA ALA A 309 4.64 5.16 24.30
C ALA A 309 5.19 3.72 24.26
N TYR A 310 4.91 2.92 25.28
CA TYR A 310 5.30 1.52 25.35
C TYR A 310 4.70 0.72 24.18
N HIS A 311 3.37 0.78 23.99
CA HIS A 311 2.69 0.01 22.96
C HIS A 311 3.07 0.45 21.54
N ASN A 312 3.19 1.76 21.31
CA ASN A 312 3.58 2.29 20.00
C ASN A 312 5.01 1.88 19.61
N THR A 313 5.93 1.88 20.57
CA THR A 313 7.32 1.48 20.32
C THR A 313 7.45 -0.03 20.12
N THR A 314 6.81 -0.82 20.98
CA THR A 314 6.81 -2.29 20.88
C THR A 314 6.14 -2.79 19.60
N MET A 315 5.08 -2.12 19.14
CA MET A 315 4.40 -2.45 17.89
C MET A 315 5.32 -2.38 16.67
N GLU A 316 6.26 -1.43 16.65
CA GLU A 316 7.26 -1.27 15.59
C GLU A 316 8.43 -2.27 15.70
N GLY A 317 8.41 -3.17 16.70
CA GLY A 317 9.39 -4.23 16.86
C GLY A 317 10.57 -3.89 17.77
N TYR A 318 10.59 -2.71 18.39
CA TYR A 318 11.60 -2.40 19.40
C TYR A 318 11.37 -3.25 20.64
N ARG A 319 12.45 -3.87 21.14
CA ARG A 319 12.42 -4.69 22.35
C ARG A 319 12.75 -3.82 23.56
N ILE A 320 11.73 -3.49 24.34
CA ILE A 320 11.85 -2.70 25.56
C ILE A 320 10.89 -3.25 26.62
N THR A 321 11.30 -3.28 27.88
CA THR A 321 10.38 -3.63 28.96
C THR A 321 9.51 -2.43 29.32
N LYS A 322 8.36 -2.71 29.94
CA LYS A 322 7.45 -1.64 30.38
C LYS A 322 8.12 -0.73 31.41
N GLU A 323 8.89 -1.30 32.34
CA GLU A 323 9.60 -0.57 33.40
C GLU A 323 10.63 0.42 32.81
N VAL A 324 11.41 -0.01 31.81
CA VAL A 324 12.38 0.86 31.12
C VAL A 324 11.64 1.95 30.33
N SER A 325 10.57 1.60 29.63
CA SER A 325 9.75 2.59 28.91
C SER A 325 9.15 3.64 29.83
N ASP A 326 8.60 3.21 30.98
CA ASP A 326 8.03 4.12 31.99
C ASP A 326 9.11 5.03 32.60
N ALA A 327 10.30 4.49 32.89
CA ALA A 327 11.45 5.26 33.37
C ALA A 327 11.89 6.33 32.37
N VAL A 328 11.95 5.98 31.08
CA VAL A 328 12.27 6.91 29.99
C VAL A 328 11.26 8.06 29.92
N VAL A 329 9.96 7.75 29.91
CA VAL A 329 8.89 8.76 29.81
C VAL A 329 8.85 9.68 31.03
N ASN A 330 9.16 9.15 32.22
CA ASN A 330 9.18 9.92 33.47
C ASN A 330 10.50 10.66 33.73
N GLY A 331 11.54 10.43 32.94
CA GLY A 331 12.87 10.99 33.16
C GLY A 331 13.55 10.46 34.44
N THR A 332 13.20 9.24 34.87
CA THR A 332 13.84 8.60 36.05
C THR A 332 15.11 7.84 35.63
N PRO A 333 16.03 7.53 36.57
CA PRO A 333 17.26 6.83 36.24
C PRO A 333 17.01 5.51 35.49
N LEU A 334 17.78 5.30 34.43
CA LEU A 334 17.72 4.08 33.63
C LEU A 334 18.70 3.04 34.18
N PRO A 335 18.41 1.73 34.00
CA PRO A 335 19.41 0.69 34.24
C PRO A 335 20.59 0.85 33.28
N GLU A 336 21.66 0.12 33.53
CA GLU A 336 22.81 0.10 32.62
C GLU A 336 22.40 -0.42 31.23
N ILE A 337 22.72 0.34 30.19
CA ILE A 337 22.38 0.01 28.81
C ILE A 337 23.37 -1.03 28.29
N ALA A 338 22.88 -2.25 28.05
CA ALA A 338 23.72 -3.39 27.71
C ALA A 338 24.00 -3.54 26.20
N SER A 339 23.23 -2.89 25.33
CA SER A 339 23.35 -3.07 23.88
C SER A 339 22.90 -1.84 23.08
N GLU A 340 23.42 -1.75 21.85
CA GLU A 340 22.99 -0.74 20.87
C GLU A 340 21.49 -0.86 20.52
N ALA A 341 20.94 -2.08 20.47
CA ALA A 341 19.53 -2.31 20.23
C ALA A 341 18.65 -1.74 21.35
N GLU A 342 19.09 -1.86 22.61
CA GLU A 342 18.42 -1.28 23.77
C GLU A 342 18.50 0.26 23.75
N LEU A 343 19.66 0.81 23.39
CA LEU A 343 19.82 2.26 23.23
C LEU A 343 18.86 2.80 22.16
N ARG A 344 18.76 2.14 21.01
CA ARG A 344 17.81 2.52 19.95
C ARG A 344 16.36 2.46 20.43
N ALA A 345 16.00 1.43 21.22
CA ALA A 345 14.66 1.31 21.78
C ALA A 345 14.35 2.44 22.78
N ILE A 346 15.30 2.81 23.63
CA ILE A 346 15.18 3.96 24.55
C ILE A 346 14.98 5.27 23.77
N MET A 347 15.81 5.51 22.74
CA MET A 347 15.70 6.70 21.90
C MET A 347 14.34 6.74 21.17
N ALA A 348 13.82 5.60 20.73
CA ALA A 348 12.51 5.51 20.10
C ALA A 348 11.36 5.88 21.07
N VAL A 349 11.43 5.47 22.34
CA VAL A 349 10.47 5.87 23.37
C VAL A 349 10.59 7.34 23.70
N GLN A 350 11.81 7.86 23.86
CA GLN A 350 12.06 9.28 24.10
C GLN A 350 11.49 10.16 22.99
N GLY A 351 11.79 9.81 21.73
CA GLY A 351 11.29 10.53 20.57
C GLY A 351 9.77 10.49 20.47
N TYR A 352 9.16 9.31 20.68
CA TYR A 352 7.71 9.20 20.73
C TYR A 352 7.10 10.08 21.83
N SER A 353 7.68 10.07 23.03
CA SER A 353 7.24 10.90 24.16
C SER A 353 7.28 12.40 23.84
N ARG A 354 8.33 12.87 23.13
CA ARG A 354 8.46 14.27 22.69
C ARG A 354 7.42 14.63 21.63
N ALA A 355 7.27 13.79 20.61
CA ALA A 355 6.28 13.99 19.56
C ALA A 355 4.83 13.95 20.11
N PHE A 356 4.57 13.11 21.13
CA PHE A 356 3.31 13.11 21.86
C PHE A 356 3.03 14.47 22.53
N ASP A 357 4.01 15.02 23.26
CA ASP A 357 3.86 16.33 23.90
C ASP A 357 3.63 17.42 22.87
N MET A 358 4.34 17.39 21.75
CA MET A 358 4.13 18.33 20.65
C MET A 358 2.69 18.23 20.10
N VAL A 359 2.13 17.03 19.92
CA VAL A 359 0.72 16.86 19.51
C VAL A 359 -0.22 17.53 20.51
N ILE A 360 0.02 17.33 21.81
CA ILE A 360 -0.79 17.96 22.86
C ILE A 360 -0.73 19.50 22.79
N ASP A 361 0.42 20.07 22.54
CA ASP A 361 0.61 21.52 22.45
C ASP A 361 0.00 22.09 21.17
N LEU A 362 0.14 21.40 20.04
CA LEU A 362 -0.49 21.76 18.77
C LEU A 362 -2.03 21.77 18.85
N VAL A 363 -2.64 20.77 19.48
CA VAL A 363 -4.11 20.71 19.67
C VAL A 363 -4.60 21.87 20.54
N ARG A 364 -3.78 22.38 21.47
CA ARG A 364 -4.12 23.52 22.35
C ARG A 364 -3.91 24.87 21.69
N ALA A 365 -3.21 24.92 20.55
CA ALA A 365 -3.06 26.15 19.79
C ALA A 365 -4.42 26.61 19.23
N SER A 366 -4.59 27.92 19.09
CA SER A 366 -5.82 28.50 18.57
C SER A 366 -5.50 29.55 17.49
N PRO A 367 -5.79 29.26 16.23
CA PRO A 367 -6.33 28.00 15.71
C PRO A 367 -5.29 26.86 15.73
N ALA A 368 -5.78 25.62 15.83
CA ALA A 368 -4.92 24.44 15.67
C ALA A 368 -4.37 24.39 14.24
N PRO A 369 -3.07 24.09 14.03
CA PRO A 369 -2.49 23.99 12.69
C PRO A 369 -3.18 22.94 11.83
N PRO A 370 -3.27 23.12 10.49
CA PRO A 370 -3.74 22.08 9.61
C PRO A 370 -2.75 20.90 9.55
N ILE A 371 -3.25 19.73 9.18
CA ILE A 371 -2.38 18.58 8.87
C ILE A 371 -1.79 18.80 7.48
N ASP A 372 -0.62 19.37 7.42
CA ASP A 372 0.13 19.66 6.20
C ASP A 372 1.55 19.05 6.23
N GLU A 373 2.29 19.23 5.14
CA GLU A 373 3.66 18.73 5.01
C GLU A 373 4.58 19.30 6.11
N GLY A 374 4.37 20.56 6.52
CA GLY A 374 5.17 21.22 7.57
C GLY A 374 4.95 20.56 8.93
N LEU A 375 3.69 20.40 9.34
CA LEU A 375 3.34 19.73 10.61
C LEU A 375 3.85 18.28 10.64
N ILE A 376 3.73 17.55 9.52
CA ILE A 376 4.24 16.17 9.40
C ILE A 376 5.76 16.14 9.63
N LEU A 377 6.51 17.04 8.99
CA LEU A 377 7.96 17.09 9.14
C LEU A 377 8.40 17.52 10.53
N ASP A 378 7.72 18.48 11.15
CA ASP A 378 8.04 18.93 12.50
C ASP A 378 7.81 17.80 13.53
N LEU A 379 6.70 17.07 13.44
CA LEU A 379 6.46 15.89 14.27
C LEU A 379 7.48 14.78 14.01
N TYR A 380 7.91 14.60 12.77
CA TYR A 380 8.93 13.61 12.43
C TYR A 380 10.30 13.97 13.03
N VAL A 381 10.69 15.23 12.97
CA VAL A 381 11.91 15.71 13.62
C VAL A 381 11.87 15.46 15.13
N GLU A 382 10.75 15.76 15.80
CA GLU A 382 10.62 15.50 17.24
C GLU A 382 10.64 14.00 17.58
N LEU A 383 10.05 13.15 16.70
CA LEU A 383 10.10 11.69 16.83
C LEU A 383 11.53 11.15 16.81
N PHE A 384 12.44 11.80 16.10
CA PHE A 384 13.84 11.42 15.97
C PHE A 384 14.82 12.38 16.67
N ARG A 385 14.32 13.34 17.45
CA ARG A 385 15.14 14.31 18.19
C ARG A 385 16.23 13.64 19.04
N PRO A 386 15.98 12.53 19.79
CA PRO A 386 17.05 11.86 20.53
C PRO A 386 18.18 11.34 19.64
N SER A 387 17.91 10.93 18.41
CA SER A 387 18.92 10.51 17.44
C SER A 387 19.74 11.70 16.91
N VAL A 388 19.09 12.86 16.76
CA VAL A 388 19.78 14.13 16.42
C VAL A 388 20.69 14.57 17.57
N ASP A 389 20.17 14.56 18.78
CA ASP A 389 20.90 14.94 20.00
C ASP A 389 22.13 14.03 20.24
N ALA A 390 22.02 12.75 19.87
CA ALA A 390 23.11 11.77 19.90
C ALA A 390 24.07 11.87 18.70
N GLY A 391 23.79 12.73 17.72
CA GLY A 391 24.65 12.90 16.53
C GLY A 391 24.61 11.72 15.55
N THR A 392 23.64 10.81 15.66
CA THR A 392 23.49 9.66 14.75
C THR A 392 22.77 9.99 13.46
N VAL A 393 21.97 11.07 13.46
CA VAL A 393 21.23 11.60 12.31
C VAL A 393 21.28 13.12 12.36
N SER A 394 21.39 13.80 11.23
CA SER A 394 21.26 15.27 11.22
C SER A 394 19.79 15.68 11.11
N GLU A 395 19.42 16.84 11.69
CA GLU A 395 18.07 17.38 11.54
C GLU A 395 17.73 17.67 10.08
N ALA A 396 18.72 18.08 9.28
CA ALA A 396 18.53 18.34 7.86
C ALA A 396 18.11 17.09 7.09
N ASP A 397 18.65 15.92 7.46
CA ASP A 397 18.28 14.64 6.83
C ASP A 397 16.84 14.22 7.17
N LEU A 398 16.29 14.71 8.29
CA LEU A 398 14.91 14.42 8.69
C LEU A 398 13.89 15.36 8.04
N ARG A 399 14.31 16.49 7.46
CA ARG A 399 13.44 17.48 6.83
C ARG A 399 13.19 17.20 5.35
N GLY A 400 12.95 15.92 5.02
CA GLY A 400 12.68 15.49 3.66
C GLY A 400 11.99 14.12 3.61
N TRP A 401 11.41 13.85 2.46
CA TRP A 401 10.82 12.56 2.18
C TRP A 401 11.90 11.57 1.71
N ARG A 402 11.64 10.28 1.84
CA ARG A 402 12.54 9.25 1.32
C ARG A 402 12.86 9.48 -0.16
N THR A 403 14.10 9.27 -0.53
CA THR A 403 14.63 9.40 -1.91
C THR A 403 14.80 8.05 -2.60
N ILE A 404 14.46 6.96 -1.92
CA ILE A 404 14.52 5.59 -2.43
C ILE A 404 13.16 4.91 -2.30
N ASN A 405 12.94 3.89 -3.11
CA ASN A 405 11.79 3.02 -2.96
C ASN A 405 11.99 2.09 -1.76
N VAL A 406 10.92 1.83 -1.03
CA VAL A 406 10.93 0.96 0.15
C VAL A 406 9.91 -0.14 0.00
N GLY A 407 10.20 -1.29 0.59
CA GLY A 407 9.23 -2.37 0.82
C GLY A 407 8.88 -2.44 2.30
N LEU A 408 7.72 -3.00 2.62
CA LEU A 408 7.33 -3.25 4.01
C LEU A 408 7.87 -4.60 4.48
N ALA A 409 8.41 -4.64 5.70
CA ALA A 409 8.86 -5.89 6.31
C ALA A 409 7.66 -6.75 6.76
N GLY A 410 7.83 -8.07 6.86
CA GLY A 410 6.83 -8.97 7.45
C GLY A 410 5.74 -9.46 6.49
N GLY A 411 6.00 -9.46 5.18
CA GLY A 411 5.12 -10.14 4.22
C GLY A 411 3.85 -9.38 3.85
N TRP A 412 3.89 -8.06 3.83
CA TRP A 412 2.80 -7.19 3.39
C TRP A 412 2.61 -7.25 1.88
N ARG A 413 1.34 -7.32 1.46
CA ARG A 413 0.96 -7.19 0.03
C ARG A 413 1.02 -5.74 -0.45
N HIS A 414 0.78 -4.77 0.45
CA HIS A 414 0.89 -3.36 0.09
C HIS A 414 2.34 -2.99 -0.25
N SER A 415 2.50 -2.27 -1.35
CA SER A 415 3.77 -1.67 -1.77
C SER A 415 3.65 -0.15 -1.73
N PRO A 416 4.42 0.54 -0.89
CA PRO A 416 4.41 1.99 -0.89
C PRO A 416 4.72 2.57 -2.27
N PRO A 417 4.13 3.72 -2.64
CA PRO A 417 4.34 4.35 -3.94
C PRO A 417 5.81 4.69 -4.18
N ALA A 418 6.21 4.81 -5.44
CA ALA A 418 7.56 5.24 -5.79
C ALA A 418 7.90 6.58 -5.13
N HIS A 419 9.14 6.74 -4.65
CA HIS A 419 9.59 7.91 -3.88
C HIS A 419 9.28 9.24 -4.58
N GLY A 420 9.40 9.32 -5.91
CA GLY A 420 9.09 10.53 -6.68
C GLY A 420 7.61 10.96 -6.66
N LYS A 421 6.69 10.12 -6.12
CA LYS A 421 5.27 10.43 -5.97
C LYS A 421 4.91 10.93 -4.56
N VAL A 422 5.78 10.72 -3.58
CA VAL A 422 5.50 10.93 -2.15
C VAL A 422 5.01 12.35 -1.86
N SER A 423 5.72 13.38 -2.32
CA SER A 423 5.34 14.77 -2.05
C SER A 423 3.96 15.13 -2.62
N SER A 424 3.65 14.69 -3.86
CA SER A 424 2.35 14.98 -4.46
C SER A 424 1.21 14.26 -3.73
N LEU A 425 1.44 13.03 -3.28
CA LEU A 425 0.44 12.25 -2.52
C LEU A 425 0.21 12.84 -1.12
N LEU A 426 1.26 13.29 -0.43
CA LEU A 426 1.09 13.98 0.87
C LEU A 426 0.35 15.31 0.72
N ARG A 427 0.60 16.07 -0.34
CA ARG A 427 -0.18 17.27 -0.64
C ARG A 427 -1.64 16.92 -0.86
N GLY A 428 -1.94 15.87 -1.64
CA GLY A 428 -3.31 15.38 -1.83
C GLY A 428 -3.99 14.96 -0.52
N LEU A 429 -3.25 14.30 0.38
CA LEU A 429 -3.74 13.99 1.73
C LEU A 429 -4.02 15.25 2.54
N SER A 430 -3.12 16.24 2.52
CA SER A 430 -3.30 17.51 3.24
C SER A 430 -4.50 18.28 2.73
N GLU A 431 -4.66 18.38 1.41
CA GLU A 431 -5.83 19.02 0.77
C GLU A 431 -7.14 18.27 1.11
N PHE A 432 -7.11 16.94 1.13
CA PHE A 432 -8.25 16.13 1.56
C PHE A 432 -8.57 16.39 3.04
N ALA A 433 -7.59 16.32 3.93
CA ALA A 433 -7.78 16.51 5.36
C ALA A 433 -8.29 17.93 5.72
N ALA A 434 -8.00 18.93 4.90
CA ALA A 434 -8.45 20.30 5.08
C ALA A 434 -9.90 20.55 4.64
N GLN A 435 -10.55 19.62 3.94
CA GLN A 435 -11.94 19.80 3.47
C GLN A 435 -12.90 19.93 4.67
N PRO A 436 -13.72 20.97 4.74
CA PRO A 436 -14.58 21.23 5.91
C PRO A 436 -15.74 20.24 6.06
N ASP A 437 -16.17 19.62 4.97
CA ASP A 437 -17.31 18.72 4.87
C ASP A 437 -16.99 17.25 5.21
N ILE A 438 -15.72 16.92 5.51
CA ILE A 438 -15.34 15.59 5.97
C ILE A 438 -15.64 15.44 7.44
N ARG A 439 -16.39 14.39 7.80
CA ARG A 439 -16.70 14.07 9.19
C ARG A 439 -15.43 13.83 10.01
N PRO A 440 -15.35 14.34 11.25
CA PRO A 440 -14.09 14.32 12.02
C PRO A 440 -13.49 12.93 12.23
N LEU A 441 -14.30 11.91 12.50
CA LEU A 441 -13.83 10.54 12.69
C LEU A 441 -13.24 9.98 11.40
N THR A 442 -13.93 10.19 10.28
CA THR A 442 -13.47 9.77 8.94
C THR A 442 -12.16 10.46 8.59
N ARG A 443 -12.05 11.77 8.88
CA ARG A 443 -10.78 12.51 8.70
C ARG A 443 -9.64 11.87 9.48
N ALA A 444 -9.84 11.54 10.75
CA ALA A 444 -8.81 10.93 11.58
C ALA A 444 -8.37 9.56 11.05
N VAL A 445 -9.32 8.69 10.71
CA VAL A 445 -9.05 7.34 10.20
C VAL A 445 -8.37 7.40 8.83
N LEU A 446 -8.85 8.24 7.90
CA LEU A 446 -8.26 8.34 6.57
C LEU A 446 -6.91 9.05 6.57
N THR A 447 -6.69 10.03 7.44
CA THR A 447 -5.35 10.62 7.62
C THR A 447 -4.36 9.56 8.05
N HIS A 448 -4.71 8.72 9.01
CA HIS A 448 -3.86 7.62 9.45
C HIS A 448 -3.60 6.62 8.33
N LEU A 449 -4.66 6.06 7.74
CA LEU A 449 -4.57 5.05 6.68
C LEU A 449 -3.72 5.55 5.50
N GLU A 450 -4.03 6.73 4.99
CA GLU A 450 -3.37 7.25 3.81
C GLU A 450 -1.91 7.61 4.08
N PHE A 451 -1.61 8.19 5.26
CA PHE A 451 -0.23 8.47 5.65
C PHE A 451 0.63 7.20 5.69
N VAL A 452 0.15 6.12 6.32
CA VAL A 452 0.91 4.86 6.38
C VAL A 452 0.94 4.13 5.02
N THR A 453 -0.02 4.40 4.13
CA THR A 453 -0.05 3.91 2.75
C THR A 453 1.02 4.58 1.90
N ILE A 454 1.15 5.91 1.99
CA ILE A 454 2.20 6.67 1.30
C ILE A 454 3.59 6.29 1.82
N HIS A 455 3.71 6.04 3.13
CA HIS A 455 4.94 5.62 3.80
C HIS A 455 6.12 6.54 3.48
N PRO A 456 6.05 7.84 3.84
CA PRO A 456 6.96 8.86 3.31
C PRO A 456 8.39 8.80 3.84
N PHE A 457 8.67 8.05 4.89
CA PHE A 457 9.97 7.97 5.55
C PHE A 457 10.55 6.56 5.52
N LEU A 458 11.80 6.42 5.89
CA LEU A 458 12.48 5.12 5.98
C LEU A 458 12.07 4.35 7.25
N ASP A 459 11.76 5.06 8.34
CA ASP A 459 11.29 4.52 9.62
C ASP A 459 10.33 5.50 10.29
N GLY A 460 9.57 5.04 11.29
CA GLY A 460 8.69 5.88 12.11
C GLY A 460 7.31 6.17 11.51
N ASN A 461 6.99 5.67 10.32
CA ASN A 461 5.71 5.95 9.66
C ASN A 461 4.49 5.48 10.48
N GLY A 462 4.55 4.29 11.08
CA GLY A 462 3.46 3.79 11.91
C GLY A 462 3.24 4.64 13.16
N ARG A 463 4.31 4.98 13.88
CA ARG A 463 4.26 5.85 15.07
C ARG A 463 3.68 7.23 14.74
N LEU A 464 4.19 7.85 13.68
CA LEU A 464 3.73 9.16 13.24
C LEU A 464 2.28 9.13 12.73
N GLY A 465 1.88 8.10 11.97
CA GLY A 465 0.50 7.94 11.50
C GLY A 465 -0.50 7.84 12.64
N ARG A 466 -0.16 7.13 13.73
CA ARG A 466 -1.01 7.06 14.93
C ARG A 466 -1.03 8.38 15.72
N LEU A 467 0.07 9.15 15.73
CA LEU A 467 0.10 10.51 16.31
C LEU A 467 -0.81 11.46 15.51
N LEU A 468 -0.76 11.44 14.18
CA LEU A 468 -1.62 12.25 13.30
C LEU A 468 -3.11 11.90 13.47
N MET A 469 -3.44 10.61 13.62
CA MET A 469 -4.80 10.18 13.95
C MET A 469 -5.28 10.79 15.27
N ASN A 470 -4.46 10.69 16.30
CA ASN A 470 -4.79 11.22 17.61
C ASN A 470 -4.85 12.75 17.65
N TYR A 471 -4.01 13.44 16.89
CA TYR A 471 -4.12 14.88 16.66
C TYR A 471 -5.50 15.26 16.12
N ALA A 472 -5.94 14.56 15.05
CA ALA A 472 -7.25 14.80 14.45
C ALA A 472 -8.41 14.45 15.40
N LEU A 473 -8.32 13.34 16.17
CA LEU A 473 -9.32 12.93 17.14
C LEU A 473 -9.47 13.96 18.27
N LEU A 474 -8.36 14.38 18.89
CA LEU A 474 -8.38 15.38 19.97
C LEU A 474 -8.94 16.72 19.50
N GLY A 475 -8.53 17.18 18.32
CA GLY A 475 -9.03 18.42 17.71
C GLY A 475 -10.53 18.39 17.43
N ALA A 476 -11.09 17.19 17.25
CA ALA A 476 -12.50 16.95 17.03
C ALA A 476 -13.29 16.65 18.33
N GLY A 477 -12.65 16.72 19.50
CA GLY A 477 -13.29 16.48 20.79
C GLY A 477 -13.42 15.00 21.18
N TYR A 478 -12.70 14.11 20.51
CA TYR A 478 -12.58 12.69 20.87
C TYR A 478 -11.33 12.45 21.72
N PRO A 479 -11.32 11.46 22.62
CA PRO A 479 -10.16 11.14 23.44
C PRO A 479 -9.04 10.50 22.63
N TRP A 480 -7.84 10.50 23.22
CA TRP A 480 -6.68 9.77 22.73
C TRP A 480 -6.95 8.28 22.65
N VAL A 481 -6.51 7.64 21.56
CA VAL A 481 -6.65 6.22 21.31
C VAL A 481 -5.28 5.56 21.26
N THR A 482 -5.09 4.52 22.08
CA THR A 482 -3.92 3.65 22.04
C THR A 482 -4.30 2.30 21.44
N ILE A 483 -3.59 1.88 20.40
CA ILE A 483 -3.67 0.51 19.87
C ILE A 483 -2.61 -0.31 20.60
N ARG A 484 -3.02 -1.41 21.20
CA ARG A 484 -2.13 -2.23 22.02
C ARG A 484 -1.22 -3.10 21.15
N SER A 485 -0.01 -3.36 21.60
CA SER A 485 0.94 -4.20 20.85
C SER A 485 0.52 -5.67 20.76
N ASP A 486 -0.31 -6.18 21.65
CA ASP A 486 -0.93 -7.52 21.55
C ASP A 486 -2.09 -7.56 20.54
N GLU A 487 -2.61 -6.42 20.10
CA GLU A 487 -3.57 -6.28 19.01
C GLU A 487 -2.91 -5.98 17.65
N LYS A 488 -1.57 -6.05 17.60
CA LYS A 488 -0.78 -5.79 16.38
C LYS A 488 -1.29 -6.57 15.17
N HIS A 489 -1.57 -7.86 15.32
CA HIS A 489 -1.97 -8.72 14.20
C HIS A 489 -3.32 -8.32 13.59
N PRO A 490 -4.44 -8.21 14.35
CA PRO A 490 -5.72 -7.77 13.78
C PRO A 490 -5.67 -6.34 13.22
N TYR A 491 -4.92 -5.44 13.85
CA TYR A 491 -4.73 -4.08 13.35
C TYR A 491 -4.03 -4.06 11.99
N PHE A 492 -2.95 -4.81 11.87
CA PHE A 492 -2.19 -4.89 10.63
C PHE A 492 -2.96 -5.60 9.52
N GLN A 493 -3.73 -6.65 9.83
CA GLN A 493 -4.61 -7.27 8.85
C GLN A 493 -5.67 -6.29 8.32
N ALA A 494 -6.26 -5.48 9.19
CA ALA A 494 -7.24 -4.47 8.79
C ALA A 494 -6.62 -3.39 7.88
N LEU A 495 -5.40 -2.94 8.20
CA LEU A 495 -4.63 -2.03 7.34
C LEU A 495 -4.33 -2.65 5.98
N GLU A 496 -3.84 -3.90 5.94
CA GLU A 496 -3.50 -4.58 4.69
C GLU A 496 -4.71 -4.74 3.78
N ARG A 497 -5.89 -5.09 4.33
CA ARG A 497 -7.13 -5.16 3.56
C ARG A 497 -7.50 -3.82 2.93
N ALA A 498 -7.40 -2.74 3.71
CA ALA A 498 -7.67 -1.40 3.18
C ALA A 498 -6.69 -1.02 2.07
N GLN A 499 -5.40 -1.30 2.26
CA GLN A 499 -4.31 -0.91 1.35
C GLN A 499 -4.23 -1.78 0.09
N ALA A 500 -4.38 -3.10 0.23
CA ALA A 500 -4.18 -4.05 -0.86
C ALA A 500 -5.49 -4.47 -1.56
N ASP A 501 -6.58 -4.60 -0.81
CA ASP A 501 -7.88 -5.06 -1.33
C ASP A 501 -8.89 -3.91 -1.49
N GLY A 502 -8.58 -2.72 -0.96
CA GLY A 502 -9.48 -1.58 -0.96
C GLY A 502 -10.71 -1.76 -0.04
N GLU A 503 -10.62 -2.66 0.95
CA GLU A 503 -11.66 -2.94 1.94
C GLU A 503 -11.38 -2.14 3.22
N VAL A 504 -11.98 -0.96 3.33
CA VAL A 504 -11.71 -0.04 4.47
C VAL A 504 -12.57 -0.34 5.69
N GLU A 505 -13.64 -1.11 5.53
CA GLU A 505 -14.61 -1.44 6.57
C GLU A 505 -13.96 -2.11 7.78
N SER A 506 -13.09 -3.09 7.54
CA SER A 506 -12.37 -3.80 8.62
C SER A 506 -11.54 -2.86 9.49
N LEU A 507 -10.87 -1.87 8.89
CA LEU A 507 -10.11 -0.87 9.64
C LEU A 507 -11.05 0.08 10.39
N GLY A 508 -12.14 0.51 9.74
CA GLY A 508 -13.17 1.34 10.35
C GLY A 508 -13.77 0.69 11.58
N GLU A 509 -14.18 -0.59 11.50
CA GLU A 509 -14.72 -1.36 12.63
C GLU A 509 -13.69 -1.52 13.76
N PHE A 510 -12.44 -1.86 13.42
CA PHE A 510 -11.37 -1.99 14.40
C PHE A 510 -11.16 -0.69 15.16
N LEU A 511 -10.98 0.43 14.48
CA LEU A 511 -10.75 1.74 15.12
C LEU A 511 -12.00 2.25 15.86
N ALA A 512 -13.21 1.99 15.34
CA ALA A 512 -14.45 2.37 16.01
C ALA A 512 -14.58 1.74 17.40
N VAL A 513 -14.19 0.47 17.57
CA VAL A 513 -14.16 -0.21 18.88
C VAL A 513 -13.23 0.55 19.84
N HIS A 514 -12.02 0.87 19.40
CA HIS A 514 -11.01 1.55 20.24
C HIS A 514 -11.43 2.97 20.62
N ILE A 515 -11.95 3.75 19.66
CA ILE A 515 -12.44 5.11 19.90
C ILE A 515 -13.60 5.10 20.89
N ARG A 516 -14.56 4.18 20.75
CA ARG A 516 -15.70 4.05 21.65
C ARG A 516 -15.26 3.64 23.05
N GLN A 517 -14.32 2.71 23.20
CA GLN A 517 -13.76 2.31 24.49
C GLN A 517 -13.06 3.49 25.17
N ALA A 518 -12.23 4.25 24.45
CA ALA A 518 -11.57 5.44 24.95
C ALA A 518 -12.58 6.52 25.38
N ALA A 519 -13.65 6.73 24.58
CA ALA A 519 -14.72 7.68 24.93
C ALA A 519 -15.48 7.28 26.21
N SER A 520 -15.74 5.99 26.39
CA SER A 520 -16.38 5.45 27.59
C SER A 520 -15.50 5.59 28.84
N ALA A 521 -14.21 5.24 28.71
CA ALA A 521 -13.23 5.39 29.80
C ALA A 521 -13.04 6.85 30.21
N ALA A 522 -12.99 7.78 29.25
CA ALA A 522 -12.83 9.21 29.49
C ALA A 522 -14.02 9.82 30.28
N LYS A 523 -15.23 9.32 30.07
CA LYS A 523 -16.43 9.69 30.86
C LYS A 523 -16.38 9.13 32.29
N GLY A 524 -15.93 7.87 32.44
CA GLY A 524 -15.91 7.14 33.71
C GLY A 524 -14.89 7.67 34.71
N SER A 525 -13.75 8.18 34.28
CA SER A 525 -12.72 8.80 35.12
C SER A 525 -13.19 10.10 35.84
N GLY A 526 -14.41 10.58 35.57
CA GLY A 526 -15.02 11.74 36.23
C GLY A 526 -15.91 11.43 37.43
N VAL A 527 -16.31 10.18 37.64
CA VAL A 527 -17.28 9.83 38.73
C VAL A 527 -16.57 9.55 40.05
N GLY A 528 -15.25 9.31 40.06
CA GLY A 528 -14.49 9.00 41.26
C GLY A 528 -14.03 10.20 42.09
N ALA A 529 -14.06 11.43 41.57
CA ALA A 529 -13.56 12.62 42.28
C ALA A 529 -14.61 13.32 43.13
N THR A 530 -15.90 12.95 43.06
CA THR A 530 -17.01 13.60 43.78
C THR A 530 -17.58 12.79 44.95
N ARG A 531 -16.97 11.65 45.31
CA ARG A 531 -17.38 10.83 46.46
C ARG A 531 -16.28 10.66 47.49
N ARG A 532 -15.61 11.73 47.91
CA ARG A 532 -14.95 11.85 49.20
C ARG A 532 -15.16 13.28 49.72
N ARG A 533 -16.27 13.50 50.39
CA ARG A 533 -16.43 14.44 51.47
C ARG A 533 -17.02 13.69 52.65
#